data_d08f7b460eef8ccefd53467653eba7b0
#
_entry.id   d08f7b460eef8ccefd53467653eba7b0
#
_cell.length_a   1.000
_cell.length_b   1.000
_cell.length_c   1.000
_cell.angle_alpha   90.00
_cell.angle_beta   90.00
_cell.angle_gamma   90.00
#
_symmetry.space_group_name_H-M   'P 1'
#
loop_
_entity.id
_entity.type
_entity.pdbx_description
1 polymer ?
#
loop_
_entity_poly.entity_id
_entity_poly.type
_entity_poly.pdbx_seq_one_letter_code
_entity_poly.pdbx_strand_id
1 'polypeptide(L)'
;MNFLLSIAGTINDYLWSYILMGLLIALGLFFTFRSGFAQARLLGDMVGLITGRLSTLKDGEKKVTGQVTGFQAFCISVASHVGTGNLAGIAIAISIGGPGAVFWMWLIALLGGATSLVENTLAQVYKVKNDDGTFRGGPSYYMEKALGMKGLGAIFSVIVIVTFAII
;
A
#
# COMPACT_ATOMS: atom_id res chain seq x y z
N MET A 1 -36.09 -8.09 -0.50
CA MET A 1 -34.87 -7.49 0.13
C MET A 1 -33.88 -8.56 0.58
N ASN A 2 -34.33 -9.66 1.19
CA ASN A 2 -33.46 -10.73 1.69
C ASN A 2 -32.68 -11.49 0.58
N PHE A 3 -33.24 -11.66 -0.61
CA PHE A 3 -32.57 -12.35 -1.72
C PHE A 3 -31.33 -11.61 -2.24
N LEU A 4 -31.44 -10.30 -2.45
CA LEU A 4 -30.31 -9.46 -2.88
C LEU A 4 -29.20 -9.40 -1.83
N LEU A 5 -29.58 -9.31 -0.56
CA LEU A 5 -28.61 -9.34 0.56
C LEU A 5 -27.90 -10.68 0.67
N SER A 6 -28.61 -11.80 0.45
CA SER A 6 -28.01 -13.13 0.44
C SER A 6 -27.02 -13.31 -0.71
N ILE A 7 -27.37 -12.84 -1.92
CA ILE A 7 -26.44 -12.88 -3.06
C ILE A 7 -25.22 -12.00 -2.79
N ALA A 8 -25.42 -10.77 -2.32
CA ALA A 8 -24.32 -9.88 -2.00
C ALA A 8 -23.40 -10.46 -0.92
N GLY A 9 -23.96 -11.09 0.11
CA GLY A 9 -23.20 -11.78 1.14
C GLY A 9 -22.36 -12.93 0.56
N THR A 10 -22.97 -13.80 -0.23
CA THR A 10 -22.26 -14.93 -0.86
C THR A 10 -21.14 -14.44 -1.77
N ILE A 11 -21.37 -13.44 -2.61
CA ILE A 11 -20.35 -12.86 -3.48
C ILE A 11 -19.21 -12.26 -2.65
N ASN A 12 -19.54 -11.52 -1.60
CA ASN A 12 -18.57 -10.94 -0.68
C ASN A 12 -17.68 -12.01 -0.03
N ASP A 13 -18.28 -13.07 0.48
CA ASP A 13 -17.55 -14.16 1.14
C ASP A 13 -16.60 -14.87 0.19
N TYR A 14 -17.03 -15.16 -1.05
CA TYR A 14 -16.14 -15.75 -2.06
C TYR A 14 -15.02 -14.81 -2.48
N LEU A 15 -15.30 -13.54 -2.69
CA LEU A 15 -14.30 -12.53 -3.07
C LEU A 15 -13.24 -12.37 -1.98
N TRP A 16 -13.65 -12.21 -0.74
CA TRP A 16 -12.72 -11.97 0.37
C TRP A 16 -11.96 -13.23 0.78
N SER A 17 -12.66 -14.36 0.95
CA SER A 17 -12.04 -15.57 1.50
C SER A 17 -11.13 -16.29 0.51
N TYR A 18 -11.49 -16.32 -0.78
CA TYR A 18 -10.75 -17.14 -1.75
C TYR A 18 -10.00 -16.30 -2.77
N ILE A 19 -10.67 -15.37 -3.43
CA ILE A 19 -10.09 -14.63 -4.57
C ILE A 19 -9.05 -13.63 -4.06
N LEU A 20 -9.41 -12.78 -3.12
CA LEU A 20 -8.53 -11.72 -2.64
C LEU A 20 -7.34 -12.30 -1.88
N MET A 21 -7.58 -13.29 -1.01
CA MET A 21 -6.51 -13.94 -0.24
C MET A 21 -5.56 -14.71 -1.16
N GLY A 22 -6.08 -15.49 -2.11
CA GLY A 22 -5.27 -16.22 -3.08
C GLY A 22 -4.43 -15.28 -3.96
N LEU A 23 -5.05 -14.22 -4.46
CA LEU A 23 -4.38 -13.21 -5.27
C LEU A 23 -3.29 -12.46 -4.47
N LEU A 24 -3.56 -12.11 -3.21
CA LEU A 24 -2.59 -11.44 -2.36
C LEU A 24 -1.36 -12.31 -2.10
N ILE A 25 -1.56 -13.59 -1.79
CA ILE A 25 -0.48 -14.54 -1.59
C ILE A 25 0.31 -14.74 -2.89
N ALA A 26 -0.38 -14.97 -4.00
CA ALA A 26 0.25 -15.19 -5.31
C ALA A 26 1.09 -13.98 -5.75
N LEU A 27 0.53 -12.78 -5.67
CA LEU A 27 1.25 -11.53 -5.99
C LEU A 27 2.38 -11.25 -5.01
N GLY A 28 2.16 -11.47 -3.72
CA GLY A 28 3.19 -11.29 -2.69
C GLY A 28 4.40 -12.20 -2.93
N LEU A 29 4.16 -13.47 -3.21
CA LEU A 29 5.21 -14.43 -3.58
C LEU A 29 5.89 -14.03 -4.89
N PHE A 30 5.11 -13.74 -5.93
CA PHE A 30 5.65 -13.33 -7.23
C PHE A 30 6.57 -12.13 -7.11
N PHE A 31 6.14 -11.06 -6.44
CA PHE A 31 6.96 -9.87 -6.27
C PHE A 31 8.14 -10.09 -5.32
N THR A 32 8.00 -10.92 -4.29
CA THR A 32 9.12 -11.29 -3.40
C THR A 32 10.24 -11.96 -4.19
N PHE A 33 9.92 -12.95 -5.01
CA PHE A 33 10.91 -13.63 -5.84
C PHE A 33 11.44 -12.73 -6.94
N ARG A 34 10.59 -11.98 -7.63
CA ARG A 34 10.97 -11.11 -8.74
C ARG A 34 11.84 -9.92 -8.32
N SER A 35 11.62 -9.40 -7.11
CA SER A 35 12.45 -8.32 -6.52
C SER A 35 13.72 -8.84 -5.82
N GLY A 36 13.93 -10.16 -5.76
CA GLY A 36 15.08 -10.75 -5.10
C GLY A 36 15.10 -10.46 -3.60
N PHE A 37 13.95 -10.59 -2.92
CA PHE A 37 13.79 -10.32 -1.49
C PHE A 37 14.17 -8.88 -1.10
N ALA A 38 13.86 -7.91 -1.95
CA ALA A 38 14.22 -6.52 -1.74
C ALA A 38 13.78 -5.97 -0.37
N GLN A 39 12.61 -6.40 0.13
CA GLN A 39 12.11 -6.02 1.44
C GLN A 39 13.07 -6.39 2.59
N ALA A 40 13.77 -7.53 2.48
CA ALA A 40 14.75 -7.95 3.48
C ALA A 40 16.13 -7.29 3.26
N ARG A 41 16.55 -7.17 2.00
CA ARG A 41 17.85 -6.59 1.64
C ARG A 41 17.95 -5.11 1.92
N LEU A 42 16.86 -4.37 1.75
CA LEU A 42 16.82 -2.91 1.93
C LEU A 42 16.46 -2.48 3.36
N LEU A 43 16.24 -3.41 4.29
CA LEU A 43 15.93 -3.07 5.69
C LEU A 43 16.98 -2.16 6.33
N GLY A 44 18.26 -2.41 6.09
CA GLY A 44 19.34 -1.57 6.58
C GLY A 44 19.28 -0.13 6.05
N ASP A 45 19.00 0.01 4.77
CA ASP A 45 18.89 1.32 4.12
C ASP A 45 17.62 2.06 4.58
N MET A 46 16.51 1.33 4.79
CA MET A 46 15.27 1.88 5.34
C MET A 46 15.48 2.44 6.75
N VAL A 47 16.14 1.69 7.63
CA VAL A 47 16.50 2.17 8.98
C VAL A 47 17.44 3.36 8.90
N GLY A 48 18.41 3.34 7.99
CA GLY A 48 19.32 4.45 7.74
C GLY A 48 18.61 5.73 7.28
N LEU A 49 17.57 5.60 6.45
CA LEU A 49 16.73 6.74 6.01
C LEU A 49 15.89 7.31 7.16
N ILE A 50 15.30 6.45 7.99
CA ILE A 50 14.49 6.86 9.15
C ILE A 50 15.36 7.59 10.19
N THR A 51 16.56 7.09 10.46
CA THR A 51 17.49 7.69 11.43
C THR A 51 18.23 8.92 10.90
N GLY A 52 17.94 9.36 9.67
CA GLY A 52 18.59 10.53 9.07
C GLY A 52 20.05 10.30 8.63
N ARG A 53 20.59 9.10 8.85
CA ARG A 53 22.00 8.79 8.54
C ARG A 53 22.31 8.84 7.05
N LEU A 54 21.34 8.53 6.19
CA LEU A 54 21.46 8.60 4.73
C LEU A 54 21.13 10.00 4.18
N SER A 55 20.36 10.81 4.89
CA SER A 55 20.06 12.17 4.47
C SER A 55 21.28 13.09 4.56
N THR A 56 22.18 12.84 5.52
CA THR A 56 23.45 13.57 5.67
C THR A 56 24.44 13.29 4.54
N LEU A 57 24.33 12.15 3.86
CA LEU A 57 25.22 11.80 2.74
C LEU A 57 24.79 12.48 1.40
N LYS A 58 23.56 13.01 1.33
CA LYS A 58 23.00 13.70 0.16
C LYS A 58 22.86 15.21 0.30
N ASP A 59 23.38 15.81 1.38
CA ASP A 59 23.31 17.26 1.63
C ASP A 59 24.12 18.13 0.63
N GLY A 60 24.64 17.55 -0.44
CA GLY A 60 25.16 18.28 -1.59
C GLY A 60 24.12 18.73 -2.61
N GLU A 61 22.90 18.23 -2.57
CA GLU A 61 21.82 18.67 -3.45
C GLU A 61 20.92 19.68 -2.74
N LYS A 62 20.74 20.85 -3.36
CA LYS A 62 19.88 21.96 -2.91
C LYS A 62 18.55 21.42 -2.41
N LYS A 63 18.21 21.67 -1.14
CA LYS A 63 16.88 21.44 -0.58
C LYS A 63 15.85 22.13 -1.48
N VAL A 64 15.12 21.35 -2.24
CA VAL A 64 13.97 21.86 -2.98
C VAL A 64 12.88 22.17 -1.96
N THR A 65 12.49 23.43 -1.88
CA THR A 65 11.43 23.92 -0.98
C THR A 65 10.17 23.06 -1.21
N GLY A 66 9.65 22.41 -0.16
CA GLY A 66 8.46 21.57 -0.25
C GLY A 66 8.71 20.05 -0.25
N GLN A 67 9.96 19.59 -0.15
CA GLN A 67 10.24 18.16 0.02
C GLN A 67 10.17 17.76 1.50
N VAL A 68 9.44 16.66 1.78
CA VAL A 68 9.40 16.04 3.10
C VAL A 68 10.65 15.19 3.33
N THR A 69 11.17 15.22 4.56
CA THR A 69 12.29 14.34 4.95
C THR A 69 11.85 12.88 5.02
N GLY A 70 12.80 11.94 4.95
CA GLY A 70 12.49 10.50 5.07
C GLY A 70 11.73 10.15 6.35
N PHE A 71 12.11 10.77 7.47
CA PHE A 71 11.42 10.59 8.74
C PHE A 71 9.98 11.15 8.72
N GLN A 72 9.78 12.34 8.15
CA GLN A 72 8.45 12.93 7.98
C GLN A 72 7.56 12.04 7.08
N ALA A 73 8.10 11.56 5.96
CA ALA A 73 7.39 10.65 5.07
C ALA A 73 6.99 9.36 5.78
N PHE A 74 7.88 8.80 6.61
CA PHE A 74 7.59 7.63 7.45
C PHE A 74 6.45 7.92 8.43
N CYS A 75 6.50 9.03 9.18
CA CYS A 75 5.46 9.40 10.13
C CYS A 75 4.10 9.60 9.44
N ILE A 76 4.06 10.25 8.28
CA ILE A 76 2.83 10.43 7.50
C ILE A 76 2.29 9.08 7.04
N SER A 77 3.16 8.20 6.54
CA SER A 77 2.77 6.85 6.10
C SER A 77 2.18 6.04 7.25
N VAL A 78 2.85 5.99 8.40
CA VAL A 78 2.33 5.28 9.58
C VAL A 78 0.99 5.87 10.03
N ALA A 79 0.87 7.20 10.13
CA ALA A 79 -0.37 7.85 10.54
C ALA A 79 -1.54 7.56 9.58
N SER A 80 -1.27 7.46 8.28
CA SER A 80 -2.31 7.16 7.28
C SER A 80 -2.76 5.68 7.30
N HIS A 81 -1.92 4.77 7.79
CA HIS A 81 -2.23 3.34 7.85
C HIS A 81 -2.85 2.92 9.20
N VAL A 82 -2.67 3.70 10.27
CA VAL A 82 -3.24 3.41 11.59
C VAL A 82 -4.62 4.04 11.71
N GLY A 83 -5.64 3.24 11.43
CA GLY A 83 -7.04 3.61 11.60
C GLY A 83 -7.72 2.83 12.73
N THR A 84 -8.85 3.34 13.23
CA THR A 84 -9.66 2.65 14.25
C THR A 84 -10.10 1.26 13.80
N GLY A 85 -10.41 1.08 12.51
CA GLY A 85 -10.78 -0.19 11.91
C GLY A 85 -9.67 -1.24 11.98
N ASN A 86 -8.42 -0.83 11.77
CA ASN A 86 -7.27 -1.74 11.89
C ASN A 86 -7.06 -2.21 13.32
N LEU A 87 -7.21 -1.31 14.30
CA LEU A 87 -7.06 -1.67 15.72
C LEU A 87 -8.16 -2.65 16.16
N ALA A 88 -9.42 -2.34 15.84
CA ALA A 88 -10.55 -3.21 16.14
C ALA A 88 -10.46 -4.56 15.40
N GLY A 89 -10.09 -4.55 14.11
CA GLY A 89 -9.93 -5.75 13.30
C GLY A 89 -8.86 -6.69 13.82
N ILE A 90 -7.71 -6.16 14.24
CA ILE A 90 -6.65 -6.97 14.87
C ILE A 90 -7.11 -7.58 16.20
N ALA A 91 -7.77 -6.79 17.04
CA ALA A 91 -8.30 -7.27 18.32
C ALA A 91 -9.32 -8.42 18.12
N ILE A 92 -10.23 -8.27 17.16
CA ILE A 92 -11.20 -9.31 16.78
C ILE A 92 -10.48 -10.55 16.23
N ALA A 93 -9.52 -10.39 15.34
CA ALA A 93 -8.78 -11.50 14.76
C ALA A 93 -8.02 -12.31 15.82
N ILE A 94 -7.42 -11.64 16.82
CA ILE A 94 -6.75 -12.31 17.93
C ILE A 94 -7.75 -12.99 18.86
N SER A 95 -8.89 -12.37 19.14
CA SER A 95 -9.91 -12.95 20.02
C SER A 95 -10.55 -14.22 19.44
N ILE A 96 -10.70 -14.29 18.13
CA ILE A 96 -11.29 -15.45 17.43
C ILE A 96 -10.22 -16.50 17.09
N GLY A 97 -9.09 -16.07 16.56
CA GLY A 97 -8.04 -16.96 16.05
C GLY A 97 -6.94 -17.32 17.05
N GLY A 98 -6.98 -16.73 18.25
CA GLY A 98 -5.98 -16.94 19.30
C GLY A 98 -4.56 -16.49 18.89
N PRO A 99 -3.51 -16.99 19.58
CA PRO A 99 -2.13 -16.61 19.30
C PRO A 99 -1.65 -16.96 17.88
N GLY A 100 -2.23 -17.99 17.26
CA GLY A 100 -1.95 -18.37 15.88
C GLY A 100 -2.28 -17.30 14.85
N ALA A 101 -3.28 -16.45 15.12
CA ALA A 101 -3.63 -15.34 14.25
C ALA A 101 -2.47 -14.34 14.08
N VAL A 102 -1.71 -14.08 15.13
CA VAL A 102 -0.56 -13.16 15.10
C VAL A 102 0.52 -13.67 14.17
N PHE A 103 0.82 -14.97 14.22
CA PHE A 103 1.79 -15.60 13.34
C PHE A 103 1.39 -15.45 11.85
N TRP A 104 0.14 -15.73 11.52
CA TRP A 104 -0.36 -15.58 10.16
C TRP A 104 -0.39 -14.12 9.70
N MET A 105 -0.74 -13.18 10.59
CA MET A 105 -0.67 -11.75 10.28
C MET A 105 0.75 -11.31 9.94
N TRP A 106 1.76 -11.77 10.67
CA TRP A 106 3.15 -11.45 10.35
C TRP A 106 3.59 -12.01 9.01
N LEU A 107 3.23 -13.27 8.73
CA LEU A 107 3.57 -13.92 7.46
C LEU A 107 2.95 -13.17 6.27
N ILE A 108 1.67 -12.81 6.38
CA ILE A 108 0.97 -12.04 5.33
C ILE A 108 1.53 -10.62 5.22
N ALA A 109 1.91 -9.98 6.32
CA ALA A 109 2.54 -8.66 6.29
C ALA A 109 3.90 -8.67 5.56
N LEU A 110 4.70 -9.71 5.75
CA LEU A 110 5.96 -9.88 5.02
C LEU A 110 5.72 -10.03 3.50
N LEU A 111 4.72 -10.81 3.10
CA LEU A 111 4.35 -10.97 1.69
C LEU A 111 3.76 -9.67 1.12
N GLY A 112 2.88 -9.02 1.86
CA GLY A 112 2.28 -7.73 1.48
C GLY A 112 3.30 -6.61 1.37
N GLY A 113 4.38 -6.66 2.14
CA GLY A 113 5.50 -5.72 2.05
C GLY A 113 6.14 -5.66 0.66
N ALA A 114 6.26 -6.80 -0.03
CA ALA A 114 6.78 -6.84 -1.40
C ALA A 114 5.85 -6.15 -2.39
N THR A 115 4.55 -6.37 -2.27
CA THR A 115 3.53 -5.74 -3.11
C THR A 115 3.51 -4.22 -2.88
N SER A 116 3.55 -3.79 -1.63
CA SER A 116 3.61 -2.37 -1.25
C SER A 116 4.87 -1.68 -1.77
N LEU A 117 6.02 -2.36 -1.74
CA LEU A 117 7.27 -1.83 -2.30
C LEU A 117 7.12 -1.54 -3.79
N VAL A 118 6.57 -2.47 -4.56
CA VAL A 118 6.35 -2.31 -6.00
C VAL A 118 5.36 -1.18 -6.28
N GLU A 119 4.24 -1.13 -5.55
CA GLU A 119 3.23 -0.09 -5.69
C GLU A 119 3.79 1.31 -5.43
N ASN A 120 4.49 1.49 -4.30
CA ASN A 120 5.12 2.76 -3.95
C ASN A 120 6.20 3.18 -4.96
N THR A 121 6.97 2.21 -5.48
CA THR A 121 7.96 2.47 -6.53
C THR A 121 7.29 2.95 -7.81
N LEU A 122 6.23 2.28 -8.26
CA LEU A 122 5.47 2.70 -9.44
C LEU A 122 4.85 4.10 -9.24
N ALA A 123 4.30 4.37 -8.06
CA ALA A 123 3.75 5.69 -7.74
C ALA A 123 4.80 6.80 -7.82
N GLN A 124 6.05 6.53 -7.44
CA GLN A 124 7.16 7.50 -7.57
C GLN A 124 7.67 7.64 -9.00
N VAL A 125 7.75 6.55 -9.77
CA VAL A 125 8.24 6.57 -11.16
C VAL A 125 7.27 7.33 -12.07
N TYR A 126 5.97 7.13 -11.89
CA TYR A 126 4.94 7.72 -12.76
C TYR A 126 4.29 8.99 -12.19
N LYS A 127 4.84 9.58 -11.13
CA LYS A 127 4.33 10.83 -10.59
C LYS A 127 4.42 11.99 -11.60
N VAL A 128 3.51 12.92 -11.49
CA VAL A 128 3.44 14.14 -12.30
C VAL A 128 3.75 15.33 -11.43
N LYS A 129 4.55 16.25 -11.95
CA LYS A 129 4.78 17.54 -11.31
C LYS A 129 3.70 18.53 -11.75
N ASN A 130 3.07 19.20 -10.79
CA ASN A 130 2.15 20.29 -11.04
C ASN A 130 2.88 21.61 -11.25
N ASP A 131 2.17 22.62 -11.74
CA ASP A 131 2.71 23.97 -11.98
C ASP A 131 3.10 24.68 -10.66
N ASP A 132 2.46 24.34 -9.54
CA ASP A 132 2.75 24.84 -8.20
C ASP A 132 3.97 24.19 -7.54
N GLY A 133 4.67 23.28 -8.24
CA GLY A 133 5.84 22.54 -7.72
C GLY A 133 5.51 21.31 -6.89
N THR A 134 4.22 21.02 -6.63
CA THR A 134 3.78 19.79 -5.96
C THR A 134 3.80 18.59 -6.90
N PHE A 135 3.68 17.38 -6.33
CA PHE A 135 3.64 16.15 -7.12
C PHE A 135 2.33 15.41 -6.91
N ARG A 136 1.80 14.86 -7.98
CA ARG A 136 0.67 13.93 -7.96
C ARG A 136 1.10 12.57 -8.49
N GLY A 137 0.64 11.51 -7.84
CA GLY A 137 0.94 10.14 -8.24
C GLY A 137 -0.09 9.18 -7.66
N GLY A 138 0.16 7.91 -7.82
CA GLY A 138 -0.69 6.85 -7.30
C GLY A 138 -1.20 5.90 -8.39
N PRO A 139 -2.10 4.95 -8.03
CA PRO A 139 -2.54 3.89 -8.93
C PRO A 139 -3.15 4.38 -10.24
N SER A 140 -3.98 5.40 -10.21
CA SER A 140 -4.59 5.97 -11.42
C SER A 140 -3.55 6.48 -12.42
N TYR A 141 -2.47 7.10 -11.93
CA TYR A 141 -1.43 7.66 -12.78
C TYR A 141 -0.56 6.58 -13.45
N TYR A 142 -0.17 5.54 -12.73
CA TYR A 142 0.61 4.48 -13.36
C TYR A 142 -0.26 3.56 -14.24
N MET A 143 -1.56 3.39 -13.94
CA MET A 143 -2.49 2.72 -14.86
C MET A 143 -2.63 3.48 -16.18
N GLU A 144 -2.73 4.81 -16.14
CA GLU A 144 -2.79 5.61 -17.33
C GLU A 144 -1.47 5.62 -18.11
N LYS A 145 -0.33 5.85 -17.42
CA LYS A 145 0.95 6.08 -18.08
C LYS A 145 1.70 4.80 -18.43
N ALA A 146 1.66 3.78 -17.57
CA ALA A 146 2.38 2.53 -17.80
C ALA A 146 1.60 1.58 -18.69
N LEU A 147 0.27 1.48 -18.50
CA LEU A 147 -0.60 0.59 -19.28
C LEU A 147 -1.25 1.28 -20.47
N GLY A 148 -1.20 2.61 -20.56
CA GLY A 148 -1.88 3.39 -21.60
C GLY A 148 -3.41 3.38 -21.46
N MET A 149 -3.96 2.87 -20.36
CA MET A 149 -5.39 2.64 -20.16
C MET A 149 -6.03 3.77 -19.34
N LYS A 150 -6.29 4.92 -19.97
CA LYS A 150 -6.92 6.09 -19.33
C LYS A 150 -8.24 5.77 -18.65
N GLY A 151 -9.07 4.93 -19.27
CA GLY A 151 -10.37 4.53 -18.73
C GLY A 151 -10.24 3.77 -17.41
N LEU A 152 -9.25 2.87 -17.29
CA LEU A 152 -9.01 2.12 -16.08
C LEU A 152 -8.60 3.03 -14.92
N GLY A 153 -7.70 3.99 -15.16
CA GLY A 153 -7.29 4.98 -14.16
C GLY A 153 -8.45 5.86 -13.69
N ALA A 154 -9.34 6.27 -14.61
CA ALA A 154 -10.53 7.05 -14.27
C ALA A 154 -11.52 6.23 -13.42
N ILE A 155 -11.84 5.00 -13.82
CA ILE A 155 -12.72 4.08 -13.07
C ILE A 155 -12.16 3.86 -11.66
N PHE A 156 -10.87 3.57 -11.54
CA PHE A 156 -10.21 3.41 -10.24
C PHE A 156 -10.38 4.66 -9.36
N SER A 157 -10.14 5.86 -9.91
CA SER A 157 -10.28 7.11 -9.17
C SER A 157 -11.72 7.33 -8.67
N VAL A 158 -12.72 7.05 -9.52
CA VAL A 158 -14.13 7.17 -9.14
C VAL A 158 -14.48 6.19 -8.01
N ILE A 159 -14.05 4.93 -8.12
CA ILE A 159 -14.29 3.91 -7.08
C ILE A 159 -13.68 4.36 -5.75
N VAL A 160 -12.44 4.84 -5.76
CA VAL A 160 -11.76 5.33 -4.55
C VAL A 160 -12.52 6.50 -3.93
N ILE A 161 -12.92 7.50 -4.73
CA ILE A 161 -13.67 8.66 -4.24
C ILE A 161 -14.99 8.21 -3.61
N VAL A 162 -15.75 7.35 -4.30
CA VAL A 162 -17.04 6.84 -3.78
C VAL A 162 -16.83 6.06 -2.48
N THR A 163 -15.82 5.20 -2.43
CA THR A 163 -15.52 4.39 -1.22
C THR A 163 -15.20 5.29 -0.03
N PHE A 164 -14.31 6.28 -0.21
CA PHE A 164 -13.93 7.19 0.87
C PHE A 164 -15.00 8.24 1.21
N ALA A 165 -15.96 8.49 0.33
CA ALA A 165 -17.07 9.40 0.62
C ALA A 165 -18.19 8.72 1.44
N ILE A 166 -18.28 7.38 1.40
CA ILE A 166 -19.31 6.61 2.10
C ILE A 166 -18.84 6.15 3.50
N ILE A 167 -17.53 5.98 3.71
CA ILE A 167 -16.94 5.61 5.00
C ILE A 167 -16.74 6.83 5.89
#